data_f0c87b9f026520bf87c409f4adef69cf
#
_entry.id   f0c87b9f026520bf87c409f4adef69cf
#
_cell.length_a   1.000
_cell.length_b   1.000
_cell.length_c   1.000
_cell.angle_alpha   90.00
_cell.angle_beta   90.00
_cell.angle_gamma   90.00
#
_symmetry.space_group_name_H-M   'P 1'
#
loop_
_entity.id
_entity.type
_entity.pdbx_description
1 polymer ?
#
loop_
_entity_poly.entity_id
_entity_poly.type
_entity_poly.pdbx_seq_one_letter_code
_entity_poly.pdbx_strand_id
1 'polypeptide(L)'
;LTISTGVGGTRIVNGEIDENARGFEPGHSIIDPDNSLCPECPGNELEDYVSGTAVEKRFGKQPYEITDTTVWDELAKFLAYGINNTVAYWSPDVVVLGGSMMREVGIHIEDVNRHLKEIFNITPDMPLVRKAELGDIGGLYGAVAYIQNMEKKEPRNK
;
A
#
# COMPACT_ATOMS: atom_id res chain seq x y z
N LEU A 1 0.76 -0.86 -4.08
CA LEU A 1 -0.06 -0.13 -3.11
C LEU A 1 0.46 1.29 -2.96
N THR A 2 -0.43 2.25 -2.78
CA THR A 2 -0.08 3.65 -2.50
C THR A 2 -0.62 4.02 -1.12
N ILE A 3 0.29 4.35 -0.22
CA ILE A 3 -0.01 4.76 1.15
C ILE A 3 0.24 6.26 1.26
N SER A 4 -0.83 7.06 1.34
CA SER A 4 -0.80 8.52 1.34
C SER A 4 -1.89 9.07 2.24
N THR A 5 -2.70 10.05 1.82
CA THR A 5 -3.90 10.51 2.52
C THR A 5 -4.84 9.34 2.86
N GLY A 6 -4.96 8.39 1.93
CA GLY A 6 -5.63 7.10 2.09
C GLY A 6 -4.72 5.95 1.64
N VAL A 7 -5.30 4.74 1.48
CA VAL A 7 -4.61 3.55 0.99
C VAL A 7 -5.33 3.00 -0.23
N GLY A 8 -4.67 3.07 -1.38
CA GLY A 8 -5.17 2.50 -2.64
C GLY A 8 -4.23 1.47 -3.23
N GLY A 9 -4.68 0.78 -4.26
CA GLY A 9 -3.85 -0.17 -4.96
C GLY A 9 -4.40 -0.61 -6.29
N THR A 10 -3.54 -1.22 -7.09
CA THR A 10 -3.92 -1.86 -8.34
C THR A 10 -3.11 -3.13 -8.55
N ARG A 11 -3.71 -4.09 -9.23
CA ARG A 11 -3.05 -5.31 -9.68
C ARG A 11 -2.58 -5.11 -11.12
N ILE A 12 -1.33 -5.48 -11.39
CA ILE A 12 -0.74 -5.45 -12.73
C ILE A 12 -0.40 -6.89 -13.13
N VAL A 13 -0.90 -7.32 -14.26
CA VAL A 13 -0.68 -8.67 -14.81
C VAL A 13 -0.09 -8.52 -16.22
N ASN A 14 1.07 -9.15 -16.45
CA ASN A 14 1.78 -9.06 -17.73
C ASN A 14 2.07 -7.62 -18.19
N GLY A 15 2.32 -6.70 -17.25
CA GLY A 15 2.61 -5.30 -17.55
C GLY A 15 1.39 -4.43 -17.83
N GLU A 16 0.18 -4.97 -17.69
CA GLU A 16 -1.08 -4.25 -17.89
C GLU A 16 -1.87 -4.18 -16.59
N ILE A 17 -2.64 -3.09 -16.41
CA ILE A 17 -3.59 -2.98 -15.31
C ILE A 17 -4.63 -4.08 -15.47
N ASP A 18 -4.82 -4.86 -14.40
CA ASP A 18 -5.90 -5.85 -14.33
C ASP A 18 -7.23 -5.12 -14.15
N GLU A 19 -7.87 -4.83 -15.29
CA GLU A 19 -9.11 -4.06 -15.34
C GLU A 19 -10.27 -4.90 -14.82
N ASN A 20 -11.04 -4.32 -13.92
CA ASN A 20 -12.28 -4.92 -13.41
C ASN A 20 -13.32 -3.83 -13.14
N ALA A 21 -14.57 -4.23 -12.90
CA ALA A 21 -15.71 -3.32 -12.86
C ALA A 21 -15.68 -2.32 -11.68
N ARG A 22 -14.94 -2.61 -10.62
CA ARG A 22 -14.97 -1.82 -9.37
C ARG A 22 -13.59 -1.38 -8.87
N GLY A 23 -12.49 -1.80 -9.51
CA GLY A 23 -11.13 -1.61 -9.03
C GLY A 23 -10.75 -2.53 -7.86
N PHE A 24 -9.58 -2.30 -7.32
CA PHE A 24 -9.06 -3.01 -6.16
C PHE A 24 -8.93 -2.00 -5.01
N GLU A 25 -9.49 -2.32 -3.86
CA GLU A 25 -9.55 -1.46 -2.69
C GLU A 25 -8.87 -2.12 -1.48
N PRO A 26 -7.54 -2.31 -1.51
CA PRO A 26 -6.81 -3.00 -0.44
C PRO A 26 -6.85 -2.22 0.89
N GLY A 27 -7.05 -0.91 0.85
CA GLY A 27 -7.19 -0.07 2.04
C GLY A 27 -8.41 -0.42 2.90
N HIS A 28 -9.47 -0.94 2.27
CA HIS A 28 -10.68 -1.38 2.95
C HIS A 28 -10.64 -2.83 3.44
N SER A 29 -9.46 -3.47 3.42
CA SER A 29 -9.32 -4.78 4.07
C SER A 29 -9.36 -4.63 5.59
N ILE A 30 -10.25 -5.37 6.24
CA ILE A 30 -10.31 -5.41 7.70
C ILE A 30 -9.06 -6.10 8.23
N ILE A 31 -8.30 -5.44 9.10
CA ILE A 31 -7.10 -5.97 9.75
C ILE A 31 -7.27 -6.16 11.26
N ASP A 32 -8.27 -5.52 11.86
CA ASP A 32 -8.52 -5.53 13.30
C ASP A 32 -10.04 -5.49 13.58
N PRO A 33 -10.75 -6.64 13.47
CA PRO A 33 -12.20 -6.69 13.52
C PRO A 33 -12.84 -6.13 14.79
N ASP A 34 -12.13 -6.18 15.90
CA ASP A 34 -12.61 -5.75 17.23
C ASP A 34 -11.86 -4.53 17.79
N ASN A 35 -11.03 -3.87 16.97
CA ASN A 35 -10.20 -2.73 17.35
C ASN A 35 -9.30 -2.99 18.56
N SER A 36 -8.84 -4.22 18.74
CA SER A 36 -8.00 -4.62 19.88
C SER A 36 -6.53 -4.25 19.70
N LEU A 37 -6.05 -4.14 18.44
CA LEU A 37 -4.67 -3.78 18.13
C LEU A 37 -4.40 -2.29 18.34
N CYS A 38 -5.38 -1.44 18.06
CA CYS A 38 -5.26 0.00 18.17
C CYS A 38 -6.64 0.62 18.53
N PRO A 39 -7.04 0.62 19.82
CA PRO A 39 -8.33 1.15 20.25
C PRO A 39 -8.53 2.64 19.92
N GLU A 40 -7.46 3.41 19.76
CA GLU A 40 -7.47 4.82 19.38
C GLU A 40 -7.46 5.06 17.85
N CYS A 41 -7.35 4.01 17.04
CA CYS A 41 -7.45 4.13 15.59
C CYS A 41 -8.91 4.38 15.15
N PRO A 42 -9.15 5.16 14.08
CA PRO A 42 -10.49 5.63 13.73
C PRO A 42 -11.47 4.57 13.21
N GLY A 43 -11.00 3.37 12.93
CA GLY A 43 -11.78 2.26 12.39
C GLY A 43 -11.04 0.94 12.48
N ASN A 44 -11.37 -0.02 11.62
CA ASN A 44 -10.84 -1.39 11.64
C ASN A 44 -10.24 -1.87 10.32
N GLU A 45 -10.20 -1.00 9.32
CA GLU A 45 -9.65 -1.28 8.00
C GLU A 45 -8.18 -0.85 7.92
N LEU A 46 -7.41 -1.38 6.98
CA LEU A 46 -6.00 -1.03 6.80
C LEU A 46 -5.78 0.49 6.68
N GLU A 47 -6.65 1.18 5.94
CA GLU A 47 -6.56 2.64 5.76
C GLU A 47 -6.69 3.39 7.08
N ASP A 48 -7.52 2.93 7.99
CA ASP A 48 -7.72 3.53 9.31
C ASP A 48 -6.50 3.43 10.23
N TYR A 49 -5.51 2.62 9.85
CA TYR A 49 -4.30 2.38 10.63
C TYR A 49 -3.07 3.07 10.06
N VAL A 50 -2.91 3.05 8.72
CA VAL A 50 -1.63 3.41 8.10
C VAL A 50 -1.69 4.64 7.19
N SER A 51 -2.87 5.19 6.92
CA SER A 51 -3.00 6.38 6.08
C SER A 51 -2.57 7.66 6.79
N GLY A 52 -2.21 8.67 6.02
CA GLY A 52 -1.88 9.99 6.58
C GLY A 52 -3.04 10.60 7.34
N THR A 53 -4.28 10.42 6.87
CA THR A 53 -5.49 10.87 7.57
C THR A 53 -5.68 10.15 8.91
N ALA A 54 -5.42 8.85 8.95
CA ALA A 54 -5.52 8.07 10.20
C ALA A 54 -4.48 8.53 11.22
N VAL A 55 -3.24 8.73 10.78
CA VAL A 55 -2.16 9.26 11.63
C VAL A 55 -2.49 10.65 12.18
N GLU A 56 -3.00 11.56 11.34
CA GLU A 56 -3.41 12.88 11.78
C GLU A 56 -4.54 12.82 12.82
N LYS A 57 -5.54 11.99 12.60
CA LYS A 57 -6.64 11.78 13.56
C LYS A 57 -6.15 11.20 14.89
N ARG A 58 -5.26 10.22 14.84
CA ARG A 58 -4.76 9.51 16.03
C ARG A 58 -3.82 10.37 16.87
N PHE A 59 -2.90 11.09 16.24
CA PHE A 59 -1.83 11.82 16.93
C PHE A 59 -2.03 13.34 17.00
N GLY A 60 -3.02 13.90 16.26
CA GLY A 60 -3.24 15.34 16.18
C GLY A 60 -2.10 16.12 15.51
N LYS A 61 -1.27 15.42 14.71
CA LYS A 61 -0.08 15.93 14.02
C LYS A 61 -0.04 15.43 12.59
N GLN A 62 0.58 16.22 11.72
CA GLN A 62 0.88 15.74 10.38
C GLN A 62 1.95 14.64 10.42
N PRO A 63 1.90 13.65 9.51
CA PRO A 63 2.86 12.55 9.50
C PRO A 63 4.33 13.01 9.56
N TYR A 64 4.71 14.02 8.80
CA TYR A 64 6.08 14.53 8.74
C TYR A 64 6.55 15.20 10.05
N GLU A 65 5.66 15.48 11.02
CA GLU A 65 5.98 16.04 12.34
C GLU A 65 6.23 14.92 13.37
N ILE A 66 5.99 13.66 13.03
CA ILE A 66 6.17 12.53 13.95
C ILE A 66 7.63 12.06 13.87
N THR A 67 8.37 12.32 14.92
CA THR A 67 9.79 11.94 15.05
C THR A 67 10.00 10.65 15.82
N ASP A 68 8.97 10.12 16.46
CA ASP A 68 9.04 8.87 17.21
C ASP A 68 9.05 7.68 16.25
N THR A 69 10.18 6.99 16.18
CA THR A 69 10.38 5.83 15.31
C THR A 69 9.54 4.63 15.71
N THR A 70 9.08 4.54 16.96
CA THR A 70 8.23 3.44 17.42
C THR A 70 6.83 3.50 16.78
N VAL A 71 6.35 4.72 16.52
CA VAL A 71 5.10 4.93 15.77
C VAL A 71 5.23 4.37 14.35
N TRP A 72 6.32 4.68 13.68
CA TRP A 72 6.56 4.21 12.30
C TRP A 72 6.73 2.70 12.22
N ASP A 73 7.37 2.10 13.22
CA ASP A 73 7.50 0.65 13.34
C ASP A 73 6.14 -0.03 13.55
N GLU A 74 5.28 0.54 14.40
CA GLU A 74 3.91 0.07 14.59
C GLU A 74 3.08 0.16 13.30
N LEU A 75 3.17 1.28 12.57
CA LEU A 75 2.49 1.43 11.28
C LEU A 75 3.02 0.44 10.23
N ALA A 76 4.32 0.14 10.24
CA ALA A 76 4.92 -0.88 9.39
C ALA A 76 4.35 -2.28 9.69
N LYS A 77 4.11 -2.59 10.96
CA LYS A 77 3.46 -3.83 11.38
C LYS A 77 2.02 -3.94 10.86
N PHE A 78 1.22 -2.87 10.99
CA PHE A 78 -0.14 -2.85 10.46
C PHE A 78 -0.17 -2.97 8.93
N LEU A 79 0.77 -2.28 8.25
CA LEU A 79 0.91 -2.40 6.79
C LEU A 79 1.27 -3.83 6.39
N ALA A 80 2.09 -4.53 7.16
CA ALA A 80 2.41 -5.94 6.91
C ALA A 80 1.16 -6.83 6.97
N TYR A 81 0.20 -6.58 7.87
CA TYR A 81 -1.07 -7.31 7.90
C TYR A 81 -1.87 -7.09 6.61
N GLY A 82 -1.98 -5.84 6.15
CA GLY A 82 -2.66 -5.52 4.89
C GLY A 82 -1.97 -6.14 3.67
N ILE A 83 -0.63 -6.16 3.65
CA ILE A 83 0.14 -6.83 2.59
C ILE A 83 -0.11 -8.35 2.62
N ASN A 84 -0.11 -8.97 3.78
CA ASN A 84 -0.42 -10.40 3.92
C ASN A 84 -1.79 -10.74 3.32
N ASN A 85 -2.81 -9.92 3.61
CA ASN A 85 -4.14 -10.07 3.02
C ASN A 85 -4.11 -9.89 1.48
N THR A 86 -3.41 -8.85 1.01
CA THR A 86 -3.23 -8.60 -0.43
C THR A 86 -2.57 -9.80 -1.13
N VAL A 87 -1.55 -10.39 -0.51
CA VAL A 87 -0.87 -11.58 -1.06
C VAL A 87 -1.81 -12.77 -1.12
N ALA A 88 -2.60 -12.99 -0.07
CA ALA A 88 -3.56 -14.09 -0.02
C ALA A 88 -4.61 -14.03 -1.16
N TYR A 89 -5.04 -12.82 -1.56
CA TYR A 89 -6.07 -12.65 -2.59
C TYR A 89 -5.51 -12.43 -3.99
N TRP A 90 -4.36 -11.75 -4.13
CA TRP A 90 -3.83 -11.34 -5.44
C TRP A 90 -2.69 -12.21 -5.94
N SER A 91 -2.03 -12.94 -5.05
CA SER A 91 -0.87 -13.80 -5.36
C SER A 91 0.21 -13.10 -6.21
N PRO A 92 0.72 -11.93 -5.81
CA PRO A 92 1.70 -11.19 -6.58
C PRO A 92 3.11 -11.75 -6.41
N ASP A 93 3.93 -11.65 -7.46
CA ASP A 93 5.38 -11.90 -7.37
C ASP A 93 6.08 -10.76 -6.62
N VAL A 94 5.55 -9.53 -6.78
CA VAL A 94 6.12 -8.31 -6.20
C VAL A 94 5.01 -7.38 -5.70
N VAL A 95 5.19 -6.82 -4.52
CA VAL A 95 4.38 -5.73 -3.97
C VAL A 95 5.21 -4.45 -3.96
N VAL A 96 4.77 -3.44 -4.71
CA VAL A 96 5.42 -2.13 -4.75
C VAL A 96 4.67 -1.18 -3.84
N LEU A 97 5.38 -0.53 -2.90
CA LEU A 97 4.84 0.43 -1.94
C LEU A 97 5.28 1.85 -2.30
N GLY A 98 4.33 2.74 -2.49
CA GLY A 98 4.56 4.14 -2.78
C GLY A 98 3.65 5.05 -1.95
N GLY A 99 3.73 6.35 -2.22
CA GLY A 99 2.93 7.38 -1.53
C GLY A 99 3.71 8.14 -0.46
N SER A 100 3.08 9.20 0.06
CA SER A 100 3.73 10.12 0.99
C SER A 100 4.12 9.49 2.33
N MET A 101 3.41 8.43 2.75
CA MET A 101 3.70 7.71 3.99
C MET A 101 4.95 6.80 3.90
N MET A 102 5.51 6.62 2.68
CA MET A 102 6.73 5.85 2.42
C MET A 102 7.98 6.73 2.25
N ARG A 103 7.92 8.01 2.64
CA ARG A 103 9.05 8.95 2.55
C ARG A 103 10.08 8.70 3.66
N GLU A 104 11.09 9.59 3.77
CA GLU A 104 12.17 9.51 4.77
C GLU A 104 11.59 9.56 6.19
N VAL A 105 10.69 10.52 6.47
CA VAL A 105 9.85 10.48 7.66
C VAL A 105 8.58 9.71 7.29
N GLY A 106 8.52 8.46 7.71
CA GLY A 106 7.43 7.57 7.29
C GLY A 106 7.71 6.10 7.57
N ILE A 107 6.92 5.24 6.94
CA ILE A 107 7.03 3.77 7.06
C ILE A 107 8.23 3.29 6.25
N HIS A 108 9.17 2.60 6.89
CA HIS A 108 10.35 2.05 6.24
C HIS A 108 10.10 0.64 5.71
N ILE A 109 10.60 0.38 4.50
CA ILE A 109 10.40 -0.89 3.81
C ILE A 109 11.04 -2.08 4.56
N GLU A 110 12.15 -1.83 5.25
CA GLU A 110 12.87 -2.80 6.06
C GLU A 110 12.02 -3.30 7.21
N ASP A 111 11.31 -2.39 7.90
CA ASP A 111 10.41 -2.73 9.01
C ASP A 111 9.18 -3.48 8.51
N VAL A 112 8.60 -3.07 7.38
CA VAL A 112 7.50 -3.80 6.73
C VAL A 112 7.92 -5.23 6.40
N ASN A 113 9.09 -5.42 5.78
CA ASN A 113 9.61 -6.75 5.44
C ASN A 113 9.87 -7.60 6.69
N ARG A 114 10.39 -7.00 7.77
CA ARG A 114 10.63 -7.69 9.04
C ARG A 114 9.32 -8.20 9.64
N HIS A 115 8.31 -7.34 9.78
CA HIS A 115 7.01 -7.72 10.31
C HIS A 115 6.26 -8.71 9.41
N LEU A 116 6.34 -8.52 8.08
CA LEU A 116 5.71 -9.45 7.15
C LEU A 116 6.31 -10.86 7.28
N LYS A 117 7.64 -10.97 7.42
CA LYS A 117 8.33 -12.25 7.59
C LYS A 117 7.88 -13.00 8.86
N GLU A 118 7.51 -12.28 9.92
CA GLU A 118 7.06 -12.88 11.18
C GLU A 118 5.68 -13.55 11.05
N ILE A 119 4.83 -13.04 10.15
CA ILE A 119 3.43 -13.50 10.03
C ILE A 119 3.18 -14.33 8.77
N PHE A 120 4.06 -14.23 7.77
CA PHE A 120 3.83 -14.83 6.46
C PHE A 120 3.97 -16.35 6.48
N ASN A 121 2.90 -17.04 6.08
CA ASN A 121 2.85 -18.51 6.02
C ASN A 121 1.98 -19.03 4.85
N ILE A 122 1.71 -18.16 3.84
CA ILE A 122 0.80 -18.48 2.74
C ILE A 122 1.48 -19.41 1.72
N THR A 123 2.73 -19.12 1.39
CA THR A 123 3.56 -19.88 0.44
C THR A 123 4.96 -20.07 1.01
N PRO A 124 5.76 -21.06 0.52
CA PRO A 124 7.14 -21.24 0.99
C PRO A 124 8.01 -20.01 0.82
N ASP A 125 7.83 -19.28 -0.27
CA ASP A 125 8.57 -18.06 -0.58
C ASP A 125 7.66 -16.84 -0.46
N MET A 126 8.12 -15.84 0.31
CA MET A 126 7.44 -14.56 0.44
C MET A 126 7.64 -13.73 -0.84
N PRO A 127 6.61 -13.01 -1.33
CA PRO A 127 6.78 -12.11 -2.47
C PRO A 127 7.79 -11.00 -2.16
N LEU A 128 8.40 -10.45 -3.20
CA LEU A 128 9.27 -9.30 -3.04
C LEU A 128 8.43 -8.07 -2.64
N VAL A 129 8.82 -7.38 -1.58
CA VAL A 129 8.22 -6.08 -1.22
C VAL A 129 9.26 -4.99 -1.47
N ARG A 130 8.92 -4.01 -2.31
CA ARG A 130 9.83 -2.95 -2.76
C ARG A 130 9.22 -1.57 -2.63
N LYS A 131 10.05 -0.58 -2.40
CA LYS A 131 9.67 0.83 -2.46
C LYS A 131 9.56 1.28 -3.92
N ALA A 132 8.56 2.12 -4.23
CA ALA A 132 8.43 2.74 -5.55
C ALA A 132 9.62 3.67 -5.84
N GLU A 133 10.23 3.53 -7.03
CA GLU A 133 11.45 4.26 -7.40
C GLU A 133 11.16 5.66 -7.93
N LEU A 134 9.99 5.89 -8.54
CA LEU A 134 9.66 7.16 -9.22
C LEU A 134 9.16 8.26 -8.27
N GLY A 135 8.97 7.96 -6.99
CA GLY A 135 8.52 8.93 -6.00
C GLY A 135 7.25 9.69 -6.42
N ASP A 136 7.24 11.02 -6.22
CA ASP A 136 6.07 11.88 -6.43
C ASP A 136 5.66 11.98 -7.91
N ILE A 137 6.55 11.71 -8.85
CA ILE A 137 6.26 11.75 -10.29
C ILE A 137 5.76 10.40 -10.84
N GLY A 138 5.73 9.35 -10.01
CA GLY A 138 5.30 8.01 -10.42
C GLY A 138 3.91 7.98 -11.04
N GLY A 139 2.96 8.74 -10.49
CA GLY A 139 1.61 8.86 -11.04
C GLY A 139 1.57 9.45 -12.46
N LEU A 140 2.41 10.43 -12.76
CA LEU A 140 2.53 11.02 -14.10
C LEU A 140 3.09 10.00 -15.10
N TYR A 141 4.14 9.28 -14.73
CA TYR A 141 4.69 8.21 -15.57
C TYR A 141 3.66 7.10 -15.82
N GLY A 142 2.91 6.72 -14.79
CA GLY A 142 1.84 5.75 -14.90
C GLY A 142 0.74 6.19 -15.87
N ALA A 143 0.31 7.44 -15.80
CA ALA A 143 -0.68 8.02 -16.72
C ALA A 143 -0.18 8.00 -18.17
N VAL A 144 1.08 8.41 -18.42
CA VAL A 144 1.68 8.36 -19.77
C VAL A 144 1.74 6.91 -20.29
N ALA A 145 2.20 5.97 -19.46
CA ALA A 145 2.26 4.56 -19.85
C ALA A 145 0.87 3.99 -20.18
N TYR A 146 -0.14 4.37 -19.41
CA TYR A 146 -1.53 3.94 -19.65
C TYR A 146 -2.03 4.46 -21.00
N ILE A 147 -1.86 5.75 -21.29
CA ILE A 147 -2.27 6.36 -22.58
C ILE A 147 -1.56 5.66 -23.76
N GLN A 148 -0.25 5.46 -23.65
CA GLN A 148 0.52 4.77 -24.70
C GLN A 148 0.05 3.33 -24.96
N ASN A 149 -0.36 2.62 -23.91
CA ASN A 149 -0.91 1.29 -24.06
C ASN A 149 -2.30 1.29 -24.71
N MET A 150 -3.14 2.27 -24.38
CA MET A 150 -4.45 2.44 -25.02
C MET A 150 -4.30 2.73 -26.50
N GLU A 151 -3.39 3.63 -26.92
CA GLU A 151 -3.13 3.94 -28.33
C GLU A 151 -2.63 2.72 -29.14
N LYS A 152 -1.91 1.79 -28.51
CA LYS A 152 -1.47 0.55 -29.16
C LYS A 152 -2.60 -0.47 -29.35
N LYS A 153 -3.61 -0.45 -28.47
CA LYS A 153 -4.77 -1.35 -28.52
C LYS A 153 -5.83 -0.90 -29.52
N GLU A 154 -5.95 0.41 -29.78
CA GLU A 154 -6.86 0.91 -30.81
C GLU A 154 -6.28 0.63 -32.20
N PRO A 155 -6.94 -0.12 -33.08
CA PRO A 155 -6.52 -0.24 -34.47
C PRO A 155 -6.61 1.15 -35.11
N ARG A 156 -5.49 1.68 -35.62
CA ARG A 156 -5.49 2.90 -36.46
C ARG A 156 -6.36 2.64 -37.67
N ASN A 157 -7.65 3.01 -37.60
CA ASN A 157 -8.51 3.08 -38.77
C ASN A 157 -7.88 4.14 -39.72
N LYS A 158 -7.21 3.65 -40.76
CA LYS A 158 -6.83 4.44 -41.92
C LYS A 158 -7.95 4.45 -42.94
#